data_c0a39f080aa1395551e60d230d10e9e8
#
_entry.id   c0a39f080aa1395551e60d230d10e9e8
#
_cell.length_a   1.000
_cell.length_b   1.000
_cell.length_c   1.000
_cell.angle_alpha   90.00
_cell.angle_beta   90.00
_cell.angle_gamma   90.00
#
_symmetry.space_group_name_H-M   'P 1'
#
loop_
_entity.id
_entity.type
_entity.pdbx_description
1 polymer ?
#
loop_
_entity_poly.entity_id
_entity_poly.type
_entity_poly.pdbx_seq_one_letter_code
_entity_poly.pdbx_strand_id
1 'polypeptide(L)'
;MKPLFQELPFPIDSHIHFYVEDLPHFIVPWHYHPAIEIMYITSGTGTRFVGDHVEGYFEGDVCMIGPQLPHDWRNDPVYFDKSSGLRSTCICLFFKRQIFEPNLIRLPEMNNIRELIERSRRGIKFVGKSRKKIAELISQSANETGASRVIKLIALLELMATSEEYEILASTGFTETVNSDDFKRFNKVYKYLVKNFTSPVKLEEVAALVGLTPTAFCRYFKKRTKKTFVEYLNDMRIGHAKKLLIEGN
;
A
#
# COMPACT_ATOMS: atom_id res chain seq x y z
N MET A 1 12.64 -5.43 9.54
CA MET A 1 12.04 -4.68 10.66
C MET A 1 10.71 -5.36 10.92
N LYS A 2 10.33 -5.60 12.19
CA LYS A 2 8.94 -5.98 12.49
C LYS A 2 8.06 -4.82 12.05
N PRO A 3 6.88 -5.06 11.46
CA PRO A 3 5.94 -3.99 11.26
C PRO A 3 5.59 -3.42 12.62
N LEU A 4 5.56 -2.11 12.72
CA LEU A 4 5.16 -1.43 13.95
C LEU A 4 3.64 -1.45 14.04
N PHE A 5 3.11 -1.70 15.23
CA PHE A 5 1.70 -1.43 15.47
C PHE A 5 1.51 0.09 15.50
N GLN A 6 0.63 0.60 14.64
CA GLN A 6 0.28 2.01 14.62
C GLN A 6 -1.11 2.20 15.23
N GLU A 7 -1.16 2.99 16.28
CA GLU A 7 -2.42 3.47 16.81
C GLU A 7 -2.86 4.68 15.97
N LEU A 8 -4.00 4.54 15.30
CA LEU A 8 -4.52 5.61 14.46
C LEU A 8 -5.25 6.64 15.34
N PRO A 9 -5.06 7.94 15.06
CA PRO A 9 -5.65 9.02 15.85
C PRO A 9 -7.14 9.23 15.50
N PHE A 10 -7.98 8.22 15.75
CA PHE A 10 -9.43 8.41 15.62
C PHE A 10 -9.90 9.44 16.64
N PRO A 11 -10.72 10.43 16.23
CA PRO A 11 -11.42 11.25 17.20
C PRO A 11 -12.22 10.39 18.19
N ILE A 12 -12.40 10.86 19.42
CA ILE A 12 -13.16 10.16 20.45
C ILE A 12 -14.55 9.79 19.88
N ASP A 13 -14.94 8.52 20.05
CA ASP A 13 -16.20 7.95 19.54
C ASP A 13 -16.38 7.94 18.01
N SER A 14 -15.33 8.24 17.25
CA SER A 14 -15.37 8.14 15.79
C SER A 14 -14.99 6.74 15.30
N HIS A 15 -15.71 6.29 14.26
CA HIS A 15 -15.42 5.04 13.53
C HIS A 15 -14.94 5.32 12.10
N ILE A 16 -14.97 6.58 11.66
CA ILE A 16 -14.52 7.04 10.34
C ILE A 16 -13.63 8.25 10.55
N HIS A 17 -12.46 8.23 9.94
CA HIS A 17 -11.51 9.32 10.01
C HIS A 17 -10.90 9.60 8.64
N PHE A 18 -11.07 10.82 8.14
CA PHE A 18 -10.35 11.33 6.98
C PHE A 18 -9.11 12.06 7.48
N TYR A 19 -7.98 11.75 6.87
CA TYR A 19 -6.71 12.36 7.13
C TYR A 19 -6.09 12.83 5.82
N VAL A 20 -5.89 14.13 5.69
CA VAL A 20 -5.20 14.72 4.54
C VAL A 20 -3.76 14.99 4.96
N GLU A 21 -2.83 14.38 4.28
CA GLU A 21 -1.41 14.54 4.53
C GLU A 21 -0.77 15.35 3.41
N ASP A 22 0.05 16.32 3.79
CA ASP A 22 0.85 17.13 2.88
C ASP A 22 2.24 17.32 3.51
N LEU A 23 3.18 16.50 3.09
CA LEU A 23 4.52 16.40 3.66
C LEU A 23 5.60 16.51 2.56
N PRO A 24 6.84 16.87 2.91
CA PRO A 24 7.97 16.74 1.99
C PRO A 24 8.13 15.29 1.48
N HIS A 25 7.90 14.32 2.35
CA HIS A 25 7.85 12.88 2.03
C HIS A 25 7.07 12.15 3.11
N PHE A 26 6.48 11.00 2.79
CA PHE A 26 5.79 10.17 3.78
C PHE A 26 6.77 9.65 4.82
N ILE A 27 6.38 9.72 6.09
CA ILE A 27 7.26 9.43 7.24
C ILE A 27 6.88 8.18 8.01
N VAL A 28 5.67 7.65 7.77
CA VAL A 28 5.17 6.48 8.48
C VAL A 28 5.96 5.25 8.01
N PRO A 29 6.67 4.56 8.91
CA PRO A 29 7.44 3.39 8.52
C PRO A 29 6.52 2.19 8.29
N TRP A 30 7.08 1.08 7.85
CA TRP A 30 6.38 -0.20 7.73
C TRP A 30 5.57 -0.53 8.99
N HIS A 31 4.26 -0.55 8.86
CA HIS A 31 3.32 -0.62 9.97
C HIS A 31 2.07 -1.45 9.64
N TYR A 32 1.26 -1.68 10.64
CA TYR A 32 -0.07 -2.28 10.53
C TYR A 32 -1.00 -1.72 11.62
N HIS A 33 -2.29 -1.76 11.35
CA HIS A 33 -3.34 -1.31 12.26
C HIS A 33 -4.65 -2.10 12.06
N PRO A 34 -5.60 -2.08 13.02
CA PRO A 34 -6.85 -2.85 12.93
C PRO A 34 -7.92 -2.20 12.04
N ALA A 35 -7.78 -0.94 11.68
CA ALA A 35 -8.72 -0.26 10.79
C ALA A 35 -8.51 -0.68 9.33
N ILE A 36 -9.53 -0.48 8.52
CA ILE A 36 -9.42 -0.53 7.06
C ILE A 36 -8.99 0.85 6.60
N GLU A 37 -8.03 0.90 5.68
CA GLU A 37 -7.51 2.13 5.09
C GLU A 37 -7.82 2.18 3.60
N ILE A 38 -8.28 3.33 3.12
CA ILE A 38 -8.34 3.65 1.71
C ILE A 38 -7.42 4.85 1.51
N MET A 39 -6.36 4.66 0.73
CA MET A 39 -5.37 5.69 0.44
C MET A 39 -5.48 6.14 -1.01
N TYR A 40 -5.62 7.44 -1.20
CA TYR A 40 -5.58 8.11 -2.49
C TYR A 40 -4.38 9.04 -2.53
N ILE A 41 -3.44 8.78 -3.42
CA ILE A 41 -2.26 9.62 -3.67
C ILE A 41 -2.66 10.79 -4.54
N THR A 42 -2.66 12.00 -3.99
CA THR A 42 -2.99 13.23 -4.73
C THR A 42 -1.77 13.87 -5.36
N SER A 43 -0.57 13.62 -4.82
CA SER A 43 0.72 13.98 -5.42
C SER A 43 1.83 13.12 -4.82
N GLY A 44 2.83 12.82 -5.61
CA GLY A 44 4.02 12.10 -5.16
C GLY A 44 4.26 10.79 -5.90
N THR A 45 5.51 10.34 -5.85
CA THR A 45 5.98 9.08 -6.44
C THR A 45 6.87 8.34 -5.47
N GLY A 46 6.95 7.03 -5.64
CA GLY A 46 7.80 6.20 -4.79
C GLY A 46 7.48 4.72 -4.92
N THR A 47 7.76 3.97 -3.87
CA THR A 47 7.51 2.54 -3.78
C THR A 47 6.53 2.23 -2.66
N ARG A 48 5.47 1.51 -3.01
CA ARG A 48 4.47 0.97 -2.09
C ARG A 48 4.81 -0.48 -1.74
N PHE A 49 4.64 -0.79 -0.46
CA PHE A 49 4.76 -2.12 0.11
C PHE A 49 3.42 -2.52 0.70
N VAL A 50 2.90 -3.68 0.33
CA VAL A 50 1.67 -4.23 0.92
C VAL A 50 1.84 -5.73 1.06
N GLY A 51 1.97 -6.21 2.28
CA GLY A 51 2.29 -7.60 2.52
C GLY A 51 3.63 -8.01 1.87
N ASP A 52 3.60 -8.97 0.98
CA ASP A 52 4.75 -9.41 0.17
C ASP A 52 4.79 -8.78 -1.24
N HIS A 53 3.92 -7.83 -1.52
CA HIS A 53 3.88 -7.10 -2.78
C HIS A 53 4.67 -5.80 -2.70
N VAL A 54 5.42 -5.50 -3.75
CA VAL A 54 6.21 -4.27 -3.88
C VAL A 54 6.05 -3.72 -5.30
N GLU A 55 5.61 -2.48 -5.39
CA GLU A 55 5.37 -1.80 -6.67
C GLU A 55 5.56 -0.30 -6.53
N GLY A 56 5.90 0.39 -7.64
CA GLY A 56 5.88 1.85 -7.69
C GLY A 56 4.48 2.42 -7.53
N TYR A 57 4.37 3.57 -6.88
CA TYR A 57 3.13 4.35 -6.84
C TYR A 57 3.35 5.74 -7.44
N PHE A 58 2.27 6.38 -7.85
CA PHE A 58 2.28 7.70 -8.46
C PHE A 58 0.98 8.44 -8.17
N GLU A 59 0.94 9.70 -8.53
CA GLU A 59 -0.25 10.53 -8.44
C GLU A 59 -1.46 9.86 -9.11
N GLY A 60 -2.57 9.89 -8.43
CA GLY A 60 -3.80 9.22 -8.86
C GLY A 60 -3.96 7.78 -8.36
N ASP A 61 -2.96 7.18 -7.72
CA ASP A 61 -3.09 5.81 -7.18
C ASP A 61 -4.12 5.75 -6.06
N VAL A 62 -4.95 4.70 -6.10
CA VAL A 62 -5.93 4.38 -5.07
C VAL A 62 -5.75 2.95 -4.61
N CYS A 63 -5.56 2.77 -3.31
CA CYS A 63 -5.43 1.45 -2.68
C CYS A 63 -6.37 1.30 -1.49
N MET A 64 -6.87 0.09 -1.27
CA MET A 64 -7.58 -0.30 -0.06
C MET A 64 -6.78 -1.36 0.68
N ILE A 65 -6.46 -1.10 1.93
CA ILE A 65 -5.69 -1.97 2.81
C ILE A 65 -6.61 -2.48 3.91
N GLY A 66 -6.70 -3.80 4.02
CA GLY A 66 -7.52 -4.44 5.06
C GLY A 66 -6.84 -4.43 6.43
N PRO A 67 -7.62 -4.81 7.47
CA PRO A 67 -7.11 -4.79 8.84
C PRO A 67 -5.92 -5.73 9.02
N GLN A 68 -4.95 -5.29 9.82
CA GLN A 68 -3.73 -6.02 10.19
C GLN A 68 -2.78 -6.36 9.02
N LEU A 69 -3.03 -5.86 7.81
CA LEU A 69 -2.14 -6.06 6.67
C LEU A 69 -0.97 -5.08 6.75
N PRO A 70 0.28 -5.54 6.88
CA PRO A 70 1.43 -4.65 6.92
C PRO A 70 1.62 -3.90 5.61
N HIS A 71 1.89 -2.60 5.70
CA HIS A 71 2.05 -1.73 4.54
C HIS A 71 2.95 -0.52 4.82
N ASP A 72 3.40 0.13 3.74
CA ASP A 72 4.28 1.30 3.77
C ASP A 72 4.31 1.97 2.38
N TRP A 73 4.40 3.30 2.35
CA TRP A 73 4.66 4.11 1.16
C TRP A 73 5.95 4.89 1.37
N ARG A 74 6.93 4.67 0.51
CA ARG A 74 8.24 5.34 0.56
C ARG A 74 8.44 6.15 -0.69
N ASN A 75 8.64 7.43 -0.50
CA ASN A 75 8.94 8.32 -1.61
C ASN A 75 10.27 7.99 -2.28
N ASP A 76 10.39 8.40 -3.52
CA ASP A 76 11.65 8.37 -4.26
C ASP A 76 12.72 9.25 -3.60
N PRO A 77 14.00 8.96 -3.81
CA PRO A 77 15.09 9.69 -3.17
C PRO A 77 15.06 11.21 -3.35
N VAL A 78 14.53 11.70 -4.47
CA VAL A 78 14.43 13.13 -4.78
C VAL A 78 13.56 13.92 -3.77
N TYR A 79 12.61 13.25 -3.11
CA TYR A 79 11.76 13.88 -2.09
C TYR A 79 12.49 14.15 -0.78
N PHE A 80 13.64 13.53 -0.54
CA PHE A 80 14.47 13.76 0.64
C PHE A 80 15.45 14.90 0.47
N ASP A 81 15.60 15.42 -0.74
CA ASP A 81 16.36 16.64 -1.03
C ASP A 81 15.49 17.85 -0.76
N LYS A 82 15.82 18.61 0.27
CA LYS A 82 15.09 19.84 0.65
C LYS A 82 15.07 20.90 -0.45
N SER A 83 16.04 20.88 -1.35
CA SER A 83 16.13 21.82 -2.47
C SER A 83 15.15 21.48 -3.60
N SER A 84 14.61 20.26 -3.65
CA SER A 84 13.69 19.83 -4.70
C SER A 84 12.35 20.57 -4.69
N GLY A 85 11.94 21.08 -3.53
CA GLY A 85 10.60 21.68 -3.34
C GLY A 85 9.43 20.71 -3.53
N LEU A 86 9.69 19.42 -3.77
CA LEU A 86 8.65 18.41 -3.97
C LEU A 86 7.92 18.10 -2.67
N ARG A 87 6.64 17.77 -2.82
CA ARG A 87 5.79 17.35 -1.71
C ARG A 87 4.99 16.12 -2.09
N SER A 88 4.72 15.28 -1.10
CA SER A 88 3.82 14.15 -1.23
C SER A 88 2.54 14.44 -0.48
N THR A 89 1.43 14.26 -1.16
CA THR A 89 0.11 14.51 -0.60
C THR A 89 -0.80 13.30 -0.81
N CYS A 90 -1.63 13.00 0.18
CA CYS A 90 -2.63 11.95 0.06
C CYS A 90 -3.89 12.29 0.87
N ILE A 91 -4.97 11.62 0.53
CA ILE A 91 -6.18 11.54 1.33
C ILE A 91 -6.29 10.10 1.83
N CYS A 92 -6.18 9.91 3.14
CA CYS A 92 -6.39 8.62 3.80
C CYS A 92 -7.76 8.61 4.46
N LEU A 93 -8.55 7.60 4.14
CA LEU A 93 -9.81 7.31 4.82
C LEU A 93 -9.61 6.04 5.66
N PHE A 94 -9.68 6.20 6.97
CA PHE A 94 -9.68 5.09 7.93
C PHE A 94 -11.09 4.82 8.42
N PHE A 95 -11.48 3.56 8.49
CA PHE A 95 -12.72 3.19 9.15
C PHE A 95 -12.60 1.87 9.90
N LYS A 96 -13.36 1.75 11.00
CA LYS A 96 -13.45 0.54 11.80
C LYS A 96 -14.58 -0.34 11.26
N ARG A 97 -14.34 -1.64 11.12
CA ARG A 97 -15.37 -2.60 10.65
C ARG A 97 -16.63 -2.55 11.51
N GLN A 98 -16.49 -2.23 12.80
CA GLN A 98 -17.55 -2.13 13.77
C GLN A 98 -18.67 -1.15 13.39
N ILE A 99 -18.40 -0.19 12.49
CA ILE A 99 -19.45 0.72 11.98
C ILE A 99 -20.60 -0.02 11.30
N PHE A 100 -20.35 -1.22 10.76
CA PHE A 100 -21.33 -2.04 10.07
C PHE A 100 -21.86 -3.20 10.93
N GLU A 101 -21.26 -3.48 12.06
CA GLU A 101 -21.57 -4.64 12.89
C GLU A 101 -22.59 -4.31 14.01
N PRO A 102 -23.32 -5.33 14.50
CA PRO A 102 -23.36 -6.68 13.97
C PRO A 102 -24.41 -6.89 12.86
N ASN A 103 -25.32 -5.95 12.66
CA ASN A 103 -26.55 -6.19 11.89
C ASN A 103 -26.42 -5.74 10.42
N LEU A 104 -25.92 -4.53 10.17
CA LEU A 104 -25.88 -3.97 8.83
C LEU A 104 -25.07 -4.84 7.85
N ILE A 105 -23.88 -5.28 8.25
CA ILE A 105 -23.00 -6.07 7.38
C ILE A 105 -23.58 -7.45 7.00
N ARG A 106 -24.57 -7.93 7.73
CA ARG A 106 -25.23 -9.22 7.50
C ARG A 106 -26.39 -9.14 6.52
N LEU A 107 -26.83 -7.96 6.17
CA LEU A 107 -27.90 -7.80 5.18
C LEU A 107 -27.43 -8.35 3.82
N PRO A 108 -28.30 -9.03 3.06
CA PRO A 108 -27.96 -9.49 1.71
C PRO A 108 -27.47 -8.38 0.80
N GLU A 109 -28.00 -7.18 0.95
CA GLU A 109 -27.62 -5.97 0.20
C GLU A 109 -26.17 -5.54 0.43
N MET A 110 -25.56 -5.97 1.54
CA MET A 110 -24.17 -5.67 1.89
C MET A 110 -23.18 -6.76 1.42
N ASN A 111 -23.62 -7.77 0.71
CA ASN A 111 -22.78 -8.89 0.28
C ASN A 111 -21.53 -8.42 -0.48
N ASN A 112 -21.69 -7.54 -1.47
CA ASN A 112 -20.58 -7.03 -2.27
C ASN A 112 -19.56 -6.28 -1.40
N ILE A 113 -20.03 -5.45 -0.48
CA ILE A 113 -19.16 -4.70 0.45
C ILE A 113 -18.45 -5.66 1.41
N ARG A 114 -19.14 -6.69 1.89
CA ARG A 114 -18.53 -7.73 2.74
C ARG A 114 -17.40 -8.46 2.02
N GLU A 115 -17.61 -8.84 0.77
CA GLU A 115 -16.59 -9.48 -0.06
C GLU A 115 -15.42 -8.52 -0.38
N LEU A 116 -15.69 -7.25 -0.63
CA LEU A 116 -14.65 -6.24 -0.78
C LEU A 116 -13.76 -6.14 0.47
N ILE A 117 -14.39 -6.10 1.67
CA ILE A 117 -13.65 -6.04 2.94
C ILE A 117 -12.80 -7.30 3.12
N GLU A 118 -13.29 -8.48 2.79
CA GLU A 118 -12.48 -9.72 2.87
C GLU A 118 -11.34 -9.71 1.84
N ARG A 119 -11.58 -9.28 0.60
CA ARG A 119 -10.53 -9.12 -0.42
C ARG A 119 -9.46 -8.12 0.01
N SER A 120 -9.83 -7.05 0.70
CA SER A 120 -8.90 -6.01 1.17
C SER A 120 -7.83 -6.53 2.13
N ARG A 121 -8.04 -7.69 2.77
CA ARG A 121 -7.01 -8.37 3.60
C ARG A 121 -5.73 -8.69 2.85
N ARG A 122 -5.79 -8.68 1.53
CA ARG A 122 -4.63 -8.85 0.65
C ARG A 122 -4.20 -7.57 -0.03
N GLY A 123 -4.83 -6.44 0.32
CA GLY A 123 -4.65 -5.17 -0.35
C GLY A 123 -5.24 -5.18 -1.76
N ILE A 124 -5.91 -4.10 -2.11
CA ILE A 124 -6.54 -3.92 -3.42
C ILE A 124 -6.03 -2.61 -4.01
N LYS A 125 -5.50 -2.64 -5.23
CA LYS A 125 -5.20 -1.46 -6.03
C LYS A 125 -6.30 -1.29 -7.08
N PHE A 126 -6.88 -0.12 -7.17
CA PHE A 126 -7.84 0.19 -8.22
C PHE A 126 -7.13 0.77 -9.45
N VAL A 127 -7.61 0.39 -10.63
CA VAL A 127 -7.01 0.78 -11.91
C VAL A 127 -8.07 1.32 -12.87
N GLY A 128 -7.66 1.72 -14.06
CA GLY A 128 -8.59 2.10 -15.13
C GLY A 128 -9.49 3.31 -14.83
N LYS A 129 -10.70 3.26 -15.33
CA LYS A 129 -11.72 4.32 -15.17
C LYS A 129 -12.32 4.34 -13.77
N SER A 130 -12.45 3.17 -13.14
CA SER A 130 -12.97 3.03 -11.78
C SER A 130 -12.10 3.78 -10.78
N ARG A 131 -10.76 3.71 -10.92
CA ARG A 131 -9.82 4.46 -10.07
C ARG A 131 -10.14 5.96 -10.04
N LYS A 132 -10.41 6.57 -11.20
CA LYS A 132 -10.73 8.01 -11.28
C LYS A 132 -12.01 8.36 -10.55
N LYS A 133 -13.08 7.57 -10.75
CA LYS A 133 -14.36 7.78 -10.07
C LYS A 133 -14.23 7.61 -8.55
N ILE A 134 -13.47 6.62 -8.11
CA ILE A 134 -13.19 6.37 -6.69
C ILE A 134 -12.42 7.57 -6.10
N ALA A 135 -11.36 8.05 -6.76
CA ALA A 135 -10.57 9.20 -6.33
C ALA A 135 -11.42 10.48 -6.21
N GLU A 136 -12.31 10.74 -7.18
CA GLU A 136 -13.26 11.85 -7.14
C GLU A 136 -14.18 11.76 -5.93
N LEU A 137 -14.75 10.58 -5.67
CA LEU A 137 -15.65 10.36 -4.54
C LEU A 137 -14.91 10.48 -3.18
N ILE A 138 -13.67 10.01 -3.08
CA ILE A 138 -12.82 10.22 -1.89
C ILE A 138 -12.63 11.71 -1.64
N SER A 139 -12.24 12.46 -2.68
CA SER A 139 -12.00 13.90 -2.56
C SER A 139 -13.25 14.67 -2.13
N GLN A 140 -14.42 14.34 -2.69
CA GLN A 140 -15.71 14.94 -2.31
C GLN A 140 -16.13 14.58 -0.88
N SER A 141 -15.68 13.43 -0.36
CA SER A 141 -16.08 12.93 0.95
C SER A 141 -15.20 13.44 2.10
N ALA A 142 -14.01 13.97 1.80
CA ALA A 142 -13.02 14.34 2.80
C ALA A 142 -13.53 15.39 3.81
N ASN A 143 -14.40 16.31 3.38
CA ASN A 143 -14.95 17.38 4.21
C ASN A 143 -16.36 17.06 4.79
N GLU A 144 -16.91 15.88 4.50
CA GLU A 144 -18.22 15.49 4.99
C GLU A 144 -18.22 15.23 6.50
N THR A 145 -19.35 15.53 7.15
CA THR A 145 -19.55 15.35 8.60
C THR A 145 -20.87 14.62 8.88
N GLY A 146 -21.06 14.18 10.11
CA GLY A 146 -22.32 13.57 10.54
C GLY A 146 -22.75 12.39 9.68
N ALA A 147 -24.04 12.24 9.44
CA ALA A 147 -24.63 11.13 8.67
C ALA A 147 -24.17 11.12 7.22
N SER A 148 -23.91 12.30 6.61
CA SER A 148 -23.41 12.40 5.23
C SER A 148 -22.09 11.65 5.04
N ARG A 149 -21.16 11.72 6.02
CA ARG A 149 -19.92 10.95 6.01
C ARG A 149 -20.15 9.44 5.93
N VAL A 150 -21.13 8.92 6.66
CA VAL A 150 -21.47 7.49 6.65
C VAL A 150 -22.08 7.09 5.30
N ILE A 151 -22.99 7.90 4.77
CA ILE A 151 -23.62 7.69 3.47
C ILE A 151 -22.55 7.66 2.36
N LYS A 152 -21.63 8.62 2.37
CA LYS A 152 -20.53 8.70 1.40
C LYS A 152 -19.58 7.51 1.52
N LEU A 153 -19.28 7.04 2.75
CA LEU A 153 -18.49 5.82 2.94
C LEU A 153 -19.17 4.61 2.30
N ILE A 154 -20.48 4.40 2.53
CA ILE A 154 -21.21 3.29 1.93
C ILE A 154 -21.22 3.39 0.41
N ALA A 155 -21.49 4.57 -0.15
CA ALA A 155 -21.46 4.81 -1.59
C ALA A 155 -20.07 4.54 -2.21
N LEU A 156 -19.00 4.95 -1.52
CA LEU A 156 -17.62 4.68 -1.92
C LEU A 156 -17.33 3.18 -1.92
N LEU A 157 -17.71 2.48 -0.87
CA LEU A 157 -17.49 1.03 -0.75
C LEU A 157 -18.30 0.25 -1.80
N GLU A 158 -19.52 0.66 -2.12
CA GLU A 158 -20.31 0.06 -3.17
C GLU A 158 -19.67 0.26 -4.56
N LEU A 159 -19.21 1.48 -4.87
CA LEU A 159 -18.47 1.76 -6.10
C LEU A 159 -17.20 0.89 -6.21
N MET A 160 -16.46 0.72 -5.11
CA MET A 160 -15.27 -0.13 -5.06
C MET A 160 -15.61 -1.62 -5.18
N ALA A 161 -16.70 -2.06 -4.55
CA ALA A 161 -17.14 -3.46 -4.52
C ALA A 161 -17.59 -3.96 -5.89
N THR A 162 -18.26 -3.10 -6.67
CA THR A 162 -18.80 -3.40 -8.00
C THR A 162 -17.79 -3.14 -9.12
N SER A 163 -16.60 -2.61 -8.81
CA SER A 163 -15.54 -2.43 -9.79
C SER A 163 -14.91 -3.76 -10.18
N GLU A 164 -14.73 -3.97 -11.50
CA GLU A 164 -13.93 -5.07 -12.06
C GLU A 164 -12.48 -4.64 -12.36
N GLU A 165 -12.19 -3.33 -12.28
CA GLU A 165 -10.88 -2.75 -12.59
C GLU A 165 -10.04 -2.65 -11.31
N TYR A 166 -9.54 -3.77 -10.82
CA TYR A 166 -8.67 -3.83 -9.64
C TYR A 166 -7.63 -4.95 -9.71
N GLU A 167 -6.59 -4.83 -8.91
CA GLU A 167 -5.52 -5.80 -8.73
C GLU A 167 -5.40 -6.16 -7.25
N ILE A 168 -5.25 -7.46 -6.94
CA ILE A 168 -4.94 -7.92 -5.59
C ILE A 168 -3.43 -7.87 -5.39
N LEU A 169 -2.99 -7.24 -4.31
CA LEU A 169 -1.59 -6.97 -4.09
C LEU A 169 -0.85 -8.14 -3.44
N ALA A 170 -1.16 -8.47 -2.19
CA ALA A 170 -0.46 -9.53 -1.49
C ALA A 170 -0.83 -10.94 -2.00
N SER A 171 0.11 -11.87 -1.95
CA SER A 171 -0.11 -13.25 -2.38
C SER A 171 -1.12 -13.99 -1.50
N THR A 172 -1.74 -15.05 -2.02
CA THR A 172 -2.67 -15.91 -1.26
C THR A 172 -2.03 -16.59 -0.04
N GLY A 173 -0.72 -16.77 -0.05
CA GLY A 173 0.04 -17.37 1.06
C GLY A 173 0.55 -16.35 2.09
N PHE A 174 0.23 -15.07 1.92
CA PHE A 174 0.57 -14.06 2.91
C PHE A 174 -0.43 -14.16 4.07
N THR A 175 -0.09 -14.95 5.09
CA THR A 175 -0.85 -15.05 6.32
C THR A 175 -0.34 -14.01 7.32
N GLU A 176 -1.21 -13.52 8.19
CA GLU A 176 -0.96 -12.51 9.24
C GLU A 176 0.13 -12.92 10.27
N THR A 177 0.56 -14.16 10.27
CA THR A 177 1.75 -14.61 11.01
C THR A 177 3.01 -14.11 10.30
N VAL A 178 3.24 -12.80 10.39
CA VAL A 178 4.53 -12.21 10.03
C VAL A 178 5.57 -12.81 10.97
N ASN A 179 6.25 -13.87 10.50
CA ASN A 179 7.44 -14.37 11.17
C ASN A 179 8.44 -13.20 11.23
N SER A 180 8.64 -12.67 12.43
CA SER A 180 9.36 -11.41 12.64
C SER A 180 10.78 -11.42 12.06
N ASP A 181 11.40 -12.61 11.99
CA ASP A 181 12.76 -12.77 11.49
C ASP A 181 12.79 -12.85 9.95
N ASP A 182 11.78 -13.46 9.37
CA ASP A 182 11.60 -13.50 7.92
C ASP A 182 11.34 -12.10 7.35
N PHE A 183 10.57 -11.30 8.07
CA PHE A 183 10.30 -9.90 7.73
C PHE A 183 11.56 -9.02 7.81
N LYS A 184 12.34 -9.14 8.89
CA LYS A 184 13.64 -8.44 9.03
C LYS A 184 14.59 -8.81 7.90
N ARG A 185 14.59 -10.10 7.51
CA ARG A 185 15.42 -10.62 6.43
C ARG A 185 15.06 -9.98 5.09
N PHE A 186 13.77 -9.96 4.74
CA PHE A 186 13.31 -9.33 3.49
C PHE A 186 13.61 -7.83 3.45
N ASN A 187 13.38 -7.10 4.54
CA ASN A 187 13.70 -5.68 4.62
C ASN A 187 15.20 -5.35 4.44
N LYS A 188 16.11 -6.22 4.92
CA LYS A 188 17.54 -6.04 4.66
C LYS A 188 17.83 -6.11 3.16
N VAL A 189 17.28 -7.11 2.48
CA VAL A 189 17.40 -7.27 1.03
C VAL A 189 16.85 -6.03 0.32
N TYR A 190 15.63 -5.65 0.67
CA TYR A 190 14.97 -4.52 0.04
C TYR A 190 15.75 -3.20 0.19
N LYS A 191 16.15 -2.85 1.42
CA LYS A 191 16.98 -1.65 1.66
C LYS A 191 18.26 -1.64 0.83
N TYR A 192 18.89 -2.79 0.68
CA TYR A 192 20.07 -2.94 -0.17
C TYR A 192 19.73 -2.70 -1.64
N LEU A 193 18.64 -3.30 -2.14
CA LEU A 193 18.20 -3.12 -3.53
C LEU A 193 17.86 -1.66 -3.84
N VAL A 194 17.04 -1.00 -3.02
CA VAL A 194 16.69 0.41 -3.21
C VAL A 194 17.92 1.32 -3.29
N LYS A 195 18.95 1.02 -2.50
CA LYS A 195 20.18 1.81 -2.49
C LYS A 195 21.08 1.54 -3.71
N ASN A 196 21.01 0.32 -4.29
CA ASN A 196 22.03 -0.14 -5.23
C ASN A 196 21.48 -0.59 -6.59
N PHE A 197 20.17 -0.55 -6.86
CA PHE A 197 19.56 -1.14 -8.06
C PHE A 197 20.05 -0.52 -9.37
N THR A 198 20.49 0.74 -9.35
CA THR A 198 21.07 1.44 -10.51
C THR A 198 22.51 1.00 -10.84
N SER A 199 23.17 0.30 -9.92
CA SER A 199 24.51 -0.24 -10.05
C SER A 199 24.49 -1.77 -10.26
N PRO A 200 25.61 -2.42 -10.61
CA PRO A 200 25.68 -3.88 -10.62
C PRO A 200 25.38 -4.46 -9.23
N VAL A 201 24.37 -5.29 -9.13
CA VAL A 201 23.98 -6.01 -7.91
C VAL A 201 24.25 -7.49 -8.09
N LYS A 202 25.13 -8.05 -7.26
CA LYS A 202 25.49 -9.47 -7.30
C LYS A 202 24.57 -10.29 -6.39
N LEU A 203 24.09 -11.41 -6.88
CA LEU A 203 23.21 -12.32 -6.15
C LEU A 203 23.85 -12.82 -4.85
N GLU A 204 25.15 -13.11 -4.91
CA GLU A 204 25.94 -13.61 -3.79
C GLU A 204 25.99 -12.61 -2.63
N GLU A 205 26.16 -11.32 -2.94
CA GLU A 205 26.20 -10.25 -1.95
C GLU A 205 24.83 -10.13 -1.25
N VAL A 206 23.77 -10.14 -2.03
CA VAL A 206 22.40 -10.02 -1.48
C VAL A 206 22.02 -11.23 -0.64
N ALA A 207 22.40 -12.43 -1.07
CA ALA A 207 22.18 -13.66 -0.31
C ALA A 207 22.94 -13.65 1.03
N ALA A 208 24.19 -13.20 1.00
CA ALA A 208 25.05 -13.09 2.20
C ALA A 208 24.47 -12.10 3.24
N LEU A 209 23.85 -10.97 2.82
CA LEU A 209 23.21 -10.00 3.73
C LEU A 209 22.17 -10.66 4.66
N VAL A 210 21.59 -11.74 4.22
CA VAL A 210 20.51 -12.43 4.95
C VAL A 210 20.90 -13.85 5.42
N GLY A 211 22.19 -14.18 5.34
CA GLY A 211 22.73 -15.45 5.81
C GLY A 211 22.23 -16.66 4.99
N LEU A 212 22.00 -16.50 3.70
CA LEU A 212 21.56 -17.56 2.80
C LEU A 212 22.59 -17.86 1.72
N THR A 213 22.61 -19.10 1.26
CA THR A 213 23.30 -19.42 -0.01
C THR A 213 22.54 -18.83 -1.19
N PRO A 214 23.16 -18.53 -2.35
CA PRO A 214 22.48 -18.00 -3.52
C PRO A 214 21.25 -18.83 -3.93
N THR A 215 21.38 -20.15 -3.93
CA THR A 215 20.26 -21.06 -4.27
C THR A 215 19.10 -20.98 -3.26
N ALA A 216 19.41 -20.95 -1.96
CA ALA A 216 18.40 -20.81 -0.92
C ALA A 216 17.74 -19.43 -0.99
N PHE A 217 18.52 -18.38 -1.27
CA PHE A 217 18.01 -17.03 -1.48
C PHE A 217 17.07 -16.94 -2.67
N CYS A 218 17.40 -17.51 -3.82
CA CYS A 218 16.52 -17.49 -4.99
C CYS A 218 15.16 -18.12 -4.69
N ARG A 219 15.14 -19.28 -4.01
CA ARG A 219 13.88 -19.93 -3.58
C ARG A 219 13.10 -19.07 -2.59
N TYR A 220 13.79 -18.53 -1.58
CA TYR A 220 13.22 -17.63 -0.59
C TYR A 220 12.60 -16.39 -1.23
N PHE A 221 13.36 -15.71 -2.09
CA PHE A 221 12.96 -14.47 -2.75
C PHE A 221 11.77 -14.71 -3.69
N LYS A 222 11.81 -15.75 -4.54
CA LYS A 222 10.70 -16.12 -5.43
C LYS A 222 9.43 -16.50 -4.67
N LYS A 223 9.57 -17.21 -3.53
CA LYS A 223 8.42 -17.52 -2.68
C LYS A 223 7.76 -16.25 -2.14
N ARG A 224 8.56 -15.22 -1.80
CA ARG A 224 8.13 -13.97 -1.17
C ARG A 224 7.55 -12.98 -2.17
N THR A 225 8.22 -12.78 -3.31
CA THR A 225 7.88 -11.75 -4.31
C THR A 225 7.10 -12.29 -5.51
N LYS A 226 6.97 -13.62 -5.64
CA LYS A 226 6.45 -14.34 -6.83
C LYS A 226 7.27 -14.10 -8.10
N LYS A 227 8.35 -13.34 -8.03
CA LYS A 227 9.29 -13.05 -9.11
C LYS A 227 10.67 -13.63 -8.78
N THR A 228 11.44 -13.96 -9.78
CA THR A 228 12.87 -14.22 -9.58
C THR A 228 13.58 -12.95 -9.15
N PHE A 229 14.74 -13.07 -8.53
CA PHE A 229 15.53 -11.92 -8.14
C PHE A 229 15.87 -11.00 -9.32
N VAL A 230 16.20 -11.60 -10.48
CA VAL A 230 16.55 -10.87 -11.69
C VAL A 230 15.34 -10.15 -12.28
N GLU A 231 14.19 -10.80 -12.37
CA GLU A 231 12.94 -10.16 -12.82
C GLU A 231 12.61 -8.95 -11.94
N TYR A 232 12.67 -9.13 -10.61
CA TYR A 232 12.37 -8.07 -9.67
C TYR A 232 13.32 -6.86 -9.80
N LEU A 233 14.63 -7.12 -9.90
CA LEU A 233 15.64 -6.09 -10.09
C LEU A 233 15.46 -5.35 -11.42
N ASN A 234 15.09 -6.07 -12.47
CA ASN A 234 14.80 -5.47 -13.78
C ASN A 234 13.53 -4.61 -13.73
N ASP A 235 12.48 -5.03 -13.02
CA ASP A 235 11.28 -4.22 -12.86
C ASP A 235 11.57 -2.90 -12.15
N MET A 236 12.42 -2.91 -11.10
CA MET A 236 12.88 -1.69 -10.43
C MET A 236 13.63 -0.77 -11.40
N ARG A 237 14.52 -1.31 -12.23
CA ARG A 237 15.30 -0.57 -13.22
C ARG A 237 14.43 0.00 -14.33
N ILE A 238 13.50 -0.80 -14.86
CA ILE A 238 12.56 -0.38 -15.90
C ILE A 238 11.62 0.71 -15.36
N GLY A 239 11.13 0.54 -14.12
CA GLY A 239 10.32 1.57 -13.47
C GLY A 239 11.08 2.89 -13.35
N HIS A 240 12.33 2.83 -12.93
CA HIS A 240 13.20 4.02 -12.84
C HIS A 240 13.49 4.64 -14.22
N ALA A 241 13.83 3.84 -15.23
CA ALA A 241 14.08 4.32 -16.59
C ALA A 241 12.83 4.99 -17.20
N LYS A 242 11.64 4.40 -17.03
CA LYS A 242 10.38 5.02 -17.46
C LYS A 242 10.17 6.39 -16.80
N LYS A 243 10.48 6.51 -15.52
CA LYS A 243 10.39 7.77 -14.78
C LYS A 243 11.34 8.81 -15.37
N LEU A 244 12.62 8.48 -15.58
CA LEU A 244 13.60 9.39 -16.19
C LEU A 244 13.16 9.88 -17.57
N LEU A 245 12.59 8.99 -18.40
CA LEU A 245 12.04 9.37 -19.72
C LEU A 245 10.85 10.34 -19.64
N ILE A 246 9.98 10.18 -18.61
CA ILE A 246 8.84 11.09 -18.40
C ILE A 246 9.32 12.46 -17.89
N GLU A 247 10.36 12.48 -17.06
CA GLU A 247 10.95 13.69 -16.47
C GLU A 247 11.91 14.42 -17.44
N GLY A 248 12.14 13.87 -18.63
CA GLY A 248 12.96 14.50 -19.68
C GLY A 248 14.49 14.41 -19.42
N ASN A 249 14.92 13.48 -18.60
CA ASN A 249 16.32 13.16 -18.32
C ASN A 249 16.78 11.90 -19.05
#